data_ed50af1036ef162fe2770fd300c2b027
#
_entry.id   ed50af1036ef162fe2770fd300c2b027
#
_cell.length_a   1.000
_cell.length_b   1.000
_cell.length_c   1.000
_cell.angle_alpha   90.00
_cell.angle_beta   90.00
_cell.angle_gamma   90.00
#
_symmetry.space_group_name_H-M   'P 1'
#
loop_
_entity.id
_entity.type
_entity.pdbx_description
1 polymer ?
#
loop_
_entity_poly.entity_id
_entity_poly.type
_entity_poly.pdbx_seq_one_letter_code
_entity_poly.pdbx_strand_id
1 'polypeptide(L)'
;MVKINMRRIAIGNTAEIYEYGEKRICKLFYSGYPSAFVQHELRNAIMAEKLGIRTPKAYKIIIDNGREGIVYDRIEGKELYRK
;
A
#
# COMPACT_ATOMS: atom_id res chain seq x y z
N MET A 1 11.67 -16.14 -7.54
CA MET A 1 11.12 -14.89 -7.09
C MET A 1 10.19 -14.29 -8.14
N VAL A 2 9.09 -13.78 -7.69
CA VAL A 2 8.12 -13.18 -8.60
C VAL A 2 8.48 -11.72 -8.80
N LYS A 3 8.65 -11.36 -10.05
CA LYS A 3 8.85 -9.98 -10.37
C LYS A 3 7.51 -9.34 -10.64
N ILE A 4 7.18 -8.36 -9.85
CA ILE A 4 5.90 -7.69 -9.99
C ILE A 4 6.04 -6.61 -11.04
N ASN A 5 5.27 -6.77 -12.10
CA ASN A 5 5.32 -5.83 -13.20
C ASN A 5 4.26 -4.77 -12.97
N MET A 6 4.61 -3.79 -12.14
CA MET A 6 3.67 -2.78 -11.69
C MET A 6 4.04 -1.43 -12.29
N ARG A 7 3.04 -0.66 -12.59
CA ARG A 7 3.23 0.70 -13.04
C ARG A 7 3.11 1.65 -11.88
N ARG A 8 4.08 2.53 -11.73
CA ARG A 8 4.04 3.54 -10.65
C ARG A 8 3.07 4.63 -10.99
N ILE A 9 2.22 4.97 -10.02
CA ILE A 9 1.24 6.01 -10.22
C ILE A 9 1.41 7.19 -9.28
N ALA A 10 2.25 7.06 -8.25
CA ALA A 10 2.48 8.19 -7.35
C ALA A 10 3.78 8.00 -6.60
N ILE A 11 4.36 9.10 -6.15
CA ILE A 11 5.58 9.11 -5.38
C ILE A 11 5.31 9.90 -4.10
N GLY A 12 5.67 9.30 -2.97
CA GLY A 12 5.55 9.97 -1.69
C GLY A 12 6.87 10.02 -0.95
N ASN A 13 6.84 10.50 0.27
CA ASN A 13 8.06 10.64 1.07
C ASN A 13 8.57 9.32 1.60
N THR A 14 7.69 8.40 1.94
CA THR A 14 8.10 7.13 2.54
C THR A 14 7.87 5.95 1.63
N ALA A 15 7.10 6.13 0.57
CA ALA A 15 6.71 5.02 -0.28
C ALA A 15 6.31 5.53 -1.65
N GLU A 16 6.24 4.59 -2.58
CA GLU A 16 5.69 4.83 -3.90
C GLU A 16 4.43 4.02 -4.05
N ILE A 17 3.51 4.49 -4.88
CA ILE A 17 2.27 3.79 -5.13
C ILE A 17 2.34 3.19 -6.53
N TYR A 18 2.04 1.89 -6.60
CA TYR A 18 2.05 1.15 -7.86
C TYR A 18 0.69 0.51 -8.07
N GLU A 19 0.35 0.29 -9.33
CA GLU A 19 -0.80 -0.55 -9.64
C GLU A 19 -0.48 -1.98 -9.22
N TYR A 20 -1.48 -2.69 -8.74
CA TYR A 20 -1.32 -4.07 -8.32
C TYR A 20 -2.54 -4.84 -8.80
N GLY A 21 -2.41 -5.44 -9.99
CA GLY A 21 -3.57 -6.04 -10.62
C GLY A 21 -4.53 -4.96 -11.08
N GLU A 22 -5.78 -5.34 -11.25
CA GLU A 22 -6.75 -4.44 -11.86
C GLU A 22 -7.40 -3.50 -10.86
N LYS A 23 -7.62 -3.99 -9.65
CA LYS A 23 -8.44 -3.24 -8.71
C LYS A 23 -7.72 -2.94 -7.41
N ARG A 24 -6.41 -3.07 -7.40
CA ARG A 24 -5.64 -2.86 -6.19
C ARG A 24 -4.43 -2.01 -6.48
N ILE A 25 -3.87 -1.47 -5.41
CA ILE A 25 -2.61 -0.76 -5.49
C ILE A 25 -1.67 -1.34 -4.46
N CYS A 26 -0.39 -1.08 -4.64
CA CYS A 26 0.62 -1.44 -3.66
C CYS A 26 1.34 -0.17 -3.23
N LYS A 27 1.33 0.08 -1.92
CA LYS A 27 2.14 1.13 -1.33
C LYS A 27 3.47 0.50 -0.98
N LEU A 28 4.48 0.75 -1.80
CA LEU A 28 5.76 0.09 -1.68
C LEU A 28 6.73 1.03 -0.99
N PHE A 29 7.11 0.68 0.23
CA PHE A 29 7.95 1.52 1.05
C PHE A 29 9.39 1.52 0.54
N TYR A 30 10.08 2.62 0.74
CA TYR A 30 11.47 2.70 0.33
C TYR A 30 12.33 1.77 1.16
N SER A 31 13.44 1.38 0.57
CA SER A 31 14.40 0.52 1.24
C SER A 31 14.83 1.17 2.56
N GLY A 32 14.85 0.38 3.62
CA GLY A 32 15.25 0.90 4.92
C GLY A 32 14.11 1.40 5.79
N TYR A 33 12.90 1.50 5.23
CA TYR A 33 11.76 1.89 6.05
C TYR A 33 11.48 0.79 7.08
N PRO A 34 11.31 1.12 8.36
CA PRO A 34 11.22 0.08 9.39
C PRO A 34 10.02 -0.83 9.19
N SER A 35 10.29 -2.13 9.26
CA SER A 35 9.24 -3.13 9.08
C SER A 35 8.16 -2.99 10.14
N ALA A 36 8.53 -2.62 11.36
CA ALA A 36 7.54 -2.44 12.41
C ALA A 36 6.51 -1.38 12.05
N PHE A 37 6.93 -0.33 11.36
CA PHE A 37 6.02 0.71 10.93
C PHE A 37 5.09 0.22 9.84
N VAL A 38 5.59 -0.63 8.94
CA VAL A 38 4.75 -1.21 7.90
C VAL A 38 3.66 -2.07 8.53
N GLN A 39 4.04 -2.91 9.49
CA GLN A 39 3.07 -3.76 10.17
C GLN A 39 2.07 -2.95 10.97
N HIS A 40 2.53 -1.88 11.58
CA HIS A 40 1.64 -1.00 12.34
C HIS A 40 0.60 -0.36 11.42
N GLU A 41 1.05 0.09 10.26
CA GLU A 41 0.12 0.70 9.30
C GLU A 41 -0.91 -0.30 8.83
N LEU A 42 -0.50 -1.54 8.56
CA LEU A 42 -1.44 -2.57 8.14
C LEU A 42 -2.48 -2.84 9.22
N ARG A 43 -2.03 -2.97 10.47
CA ARG A 43 -2.96 -3.22 11.57
C ARG A 43 -3.93 -2.06 11.75
N ASN A 44 -3.44 -0.84 11.62
CA ASN A 44 -4.31 0.33 11.73
C ASN A 44 -5.35 0.36 10.64
N ALA A 45 -4.97 -0.01 9.41
CA ALA A 45 -5.92 -0.03 8.31
C ALA A 45 -7.00 -1.09 8.54
N ILE A 46 -6.60 -2.24 9.04
CA ILE A 46 -7.57 -3.30 9.32
C ILE A 46 -8.51 -2.88 10.45
N MET A 47 -7.98 -2.25 11.47
CA MET A 47 -8.79 -1.77 12.58
C MET A 47 -9.78 -0.72 12.12
N ALA A 48 -9.32 0.20 11.27
CA ALA A 48 -10.19 1.25 10.76
C ALA A 48 -11.35 0.65 9.99
N GLU A 49 -11.09 -0.40 9.21
CA GLU A 49 -12.16 -1.06 8.48
C GLU A 49 -13.18 -1.67 9.42
N LYS A 50 -12.69 -2.32 10.47
CA LYS A 50 -13.60 -2.94 11.45
C LYS A 50 -14.45 -1.92 12.16
N LEU A 51 -13.93 -0.72 12.34
CA LEU A 51 -14.67 0.35 13.01
C LEU A 51 -15.59 1.10 12.05
N GLY A 52 -15.62 0.71 10.78
CA GLY A 52 -16.46 1.35 9.81
C GLY A 52 -15.94 2.68 9.30
N ILE A 53 -14.68 2.97 9.56
CA ILE A 53 -14.07 4.19 9.06
C ILE A 53 -13.82 4.02 7.57
N ARG A 54 -14.14 5.05 6.80
CA ARG A 54 -14.02 4.99 5.35
C ARG A 54 -12.56 5.10 4.94
N THR A 55 -11.93 3.97 4.68
CA THR A 55 -10.55 3.91 4.22
C THR A 55 -10.44 2.80 3.20
N PRO A 56 -9.41 2.81 2.36
CA PRO A 56 -9.17 1.68 1.49
C PRO A 56 -8.88 0.42 2.30
N LYS A 57 -9.46 -0.67 1.88
CA LYS A 57 -9.20 -1.94 2.55
C LYS A 57 -7.77 -2.37 2.28
N ALA A 58 -7.07 -2.79 3.34
CA ALA A 58 -5.73 -3.33 3.24
C ALA A 58 -5.79 -4.85 3.31
N TYR A 59 -4.98 -5.50 2.49
CA TYR A 59 -5.06 -6.96 2.35
C TYR A 59 -3.87 -7.68 2.94
N LYS A 60 -2.66 -7.25 2.62
CA LYS A 60 -1.49 -8.02 2.98
C LYS A 60 -0.23 -7.21 2.74
N ILE A 61 0.86 -7.72 3.29
CA ILE A 61 2.19 -7.19 3.04
C ILE A 61 2.83 -8.08 1.98
N ILE A 62 3.49 -7.46 1.03
CA ILE A 62 4.29 -8.18 0.04
C ILE A 62 5.73 -7.70 0.12
N ILE A 63 6.63 -8.50 -0.42
CA ILE A 63 8.04 -8.13 -0.53
C ILE A 63 8.38 -8.10 -2.00
N ASP A 64 8.93 -6.98 -2.44
CA ASP A 64 9.34 -6.82 -3.81
C ASP A 64 10.76 -6.26 -3.82
N ASN A 65 11.71 -7.06 -4.26
CA ASN A 65 13.10 -6.65 -4.35
C ASN A 65 13.62 -6.12 -3.02
N GLY A 66 13.24 -6.81 -1.94
CA GLY A 66 13.70 -6.44 -0.60
C GLY A 66 12.93 -5.31 0.05
N ARG A 67 11.95 -4.75 -0.63
CA ARG A 67 11.13 -3.66 -0.10
C ARG A 67 9.77 -4.20 0.29
N GLU A 68 9.27 -3.76 1.43
CA GLU A 68 7.95 -4.16 1.87
C GLU A 68 6.89 -3.24 1.30
N GLY A 69 5.75 -3.81 0.98
CA GLY A 69 4.63 -3.02 0.51
C GLY A 69 3.34 -3.54 1.08
N ILE A 70 2.33 -2.68 1.13
CA ILE A 70 0.99 -3.05 1.57
C ILE A 70 0.06 -2.96 0.38
N VAL A 71 -0.71 -4.01 0.17
CA VAL A 71 -1.68 -4.04 -0.91
C VAL A 71 -3.02 -3.53 -0.40
N TYR A 72 -3.55 -2.55 -1.09
CA TYR A 72 -4.84 -1.91 -0.76
C TYR A 72 -5.79 -2.01 -1.93
N ASP A 73 -7.07 -1.85 -1.66
CA ASP A 73 -8.03 -1.61 -2.72
C ASP A 73 -7.67 -0.33 -3.46
N ARG A 74 -7.89 -0.35 -4.76
CA ARG A 74 -7.74 0.86 -5.55
C ARG A 74 -9.06 1.62 -5.51
N ILE A 75 -9.01 2.86 -5.05
CA ILE A 75 -10.19 3.68 -4.97
C ILE A 75 -10.23 4.59 -6.18
N GLU A 76 -11.31 4.54 -6.91
CA GLU A 76 -11.51 5.42 -8.04
C GLU A 76 -11.80 6.79 -7.51
N GLY A 77 -11.00 7.74 -7.91
CA GLY A 77 -11.18 9.08 -7.43
C GLY A 77 -9.86 9.69 -7.06
N LYS A 78 -9.89 10.93 -6.72
CA LYS A 78 -8.67 11.69 -6.54
C LYS A 78 -8.26 11.83 -5.10
N GLU A 79 -9.17 11.59 -4.18
CA GLU A 79 -8.88 11.84 -2.77
C GLU A 79 -7.80 10.93 -2.25
N LEU A 80 -7.71 9.71 -2.77
CA LEU A 80 -6.76 8.75 -2.25
C LEU A 80 -5.33 9.23 -2.40
N TYR A 81 -5.03 9.89 -3.49
CA TYR A 81 -3.65 10.27 -3.79
C TYR A 81 -3.38 11.74 -3.55
N ARG A 82 -4.38 12.47 -3.20
CA ARG A 82 -4.24 13.88 -3.00
C ARG A 82 -3.85 14.19 -1.57
N LYS A 83 -2.89 15.04 -1.41
CA LYS A 83 -2.47 15.42 -0.08
C LYS A 83 -2.40 16.92 0.04
#